data_1252f6cf93ae2a145afadc98af354845
#
_entry.id   1252f6cf93ae2a145afadc98af354845
#
_cell.length_a   1.000
_cell.length_b   1.000
_cell.length_c   1.000
_cell.angle_alpha   90.00
_cell.angle_beta   90.00
_cell.angle_gamma   90.00
#
_symmetry.space_group_name_H-M   'P 1'
#
loop_
_entity.id
_entity.type
_entity.pdbx_description
1 polymer ?
#
loop_
_entity_poly.entity_id
_entity_poly.type
_entity_poly.pdbx_seq_one_letter_code
_entity_poly.pdbx_strand_id
1 'polypeptide(L)'
;MSSRSDQPARSRDLSRRYDRNFKVDDAYRATLPDMQNMDASLIQGANVPIQHVGISGFRLPMLVISRDGKPVPLECTVTGSVSLSADRKGINMSRIMRTFYEFKDRVLSHELLEEVLVRYKKDLECSRARILVEFRYPIVQKSLRSGLEGWQYYKATLEATIDDLDRLRRYVHFDFVYSSACPCSAELTEHAREERDTYGIPHSQRSKARVIAEVSPGKALFVEDMKDLCLASLHTETQVMVKREDEQAFAELNGAYSKFVEDAARLVFEQFDHDARVRDFVIACSHLESLHSHDAVSVINKGMPGGLSGDFSQFRDLVC
;
A
#
# COMPACT_ATOMS: atom_id res chain seq x y z
N MET A 1 -15.34 -62.17 -0.08
CA MET A 1 -16.18 -61.83 -1.25
C MET A 1 -17.26 -60.87 -0.78
N SER A 2 -17.05 -59.60 -0.94
CA SER A 2 -18.00 -58.55 -0.54
C SER A 2 -18.45 -57.85 -1.83
N SER A 3 -19.74 -57.93 -2.09
CA SER A 3 -20.40 -57.41 -3.27
C SER A 3 -20.35 -55.91 -3.33
N ARG A 4 -19.64 -55.35 -4.31
CA ARG A 4 -19.81 -53.98 -4.74
C ARG A 4 -21.21 -53.82 -5.35
N SER A 5 -22.04 -53.01 -4.72
CA SER A 5 -23.32 -52.60 -5.31
C SER A 5 -23.03 -51.69 -6.52
N ASP A 6 -23.30 -52.17 -7.72
CA ASP A 6 -23.36 -51.42 -8.95
C ASP A 6 -24.49 -50.38 -8.84
N GLN A 7 -24.15 -49.13 -8.59
CA GLN A 7 -25.06 -48.01 -8.86
C GLN A 7 -25.00 -47.73 -10.36
N PRO A 8 -26.17 -47.68 -11.06
CA PRO A 8 -26.19 -47.43 -12.48
C PRO A 8 -25.67 -46.03 -12.76
N ALA A 9 -24.69 -45.93 -13.66
CA ALA A 9 -24.21 -44.65 -14.18
C ALA A 9 -25.40 -43.87 -14.76
N ARG A 10 -25.82 -42.79 -14.08
CA ARG A 10 -26.82 -41.85 -14.61
C ARG A 10 -26.27 -41.26 -15.93
N SER A 11 -26.87 -41.63 -17.04
CA SER A 11 -26.69 -40.96 -18.33
C SER A 11 -26.95 -39.47 -18.13
N ARG A 12 -25.89 -38.68 -18.15
CA ARG A 12 -25.98 -37.20 -17.99
C ARG A 12 -26.23 -36.59 -19.35
N ASP A 13 -27.46 -36.62 -19.81
CA ASP A 13 -27.90 -35.72 -20.86
C ASP A 13 -28.10 -34.34 -20.21
N LEU A 14 -27.00 -33.58 -20.11
CA LEU A 14 -26.98 -32.31 -19.44
C LEU A 14 -27.62 -31.24 -20.32
N SER A 15 -28.81 -30.74 -19.92
CA SER A 15 -29.36 -29.55 -20.53
C SER A 15 -28.39 -28.41 -20.48
N ARG A 16 -27.94 -27.89 -21.65
CA ARG A 16 -27.08 -26.73 -21.76
C ARG A 16 -27.86 -25.41 -21.84
N ARG A 17 -29.10 -25.41 -21.32
CA ARG A 17 -29.95 -24.23 -21.28
C ARG A 17 -29.88 -23.57 -19.92
N TYR A 18 -29.64 -22.24 -19.91
CA TYR A 18 -29.72 -21.45 -18.69
C TYR A 18 -31.21 -21.18 -18.39
N ASP A 19 -31.68 -21.69 -17.25
CA ASP A 19 -33.05 -21.41 -16.79
C ASP A 19 -33.07 -20.07 -16.01
N ARG A 20 -33.58 -19.03 -16.67
CA ARG A 20 -33.69 -17.68 -16.06
C ARG A 20 -34.78 -17.60 -14.97
N ASN A 21 -35.68 -18.56 -14.93
CA ASN A 21 -36.81 -18.56 -14.00
C ASN A 21 -36.56 -19.40 -12.77
N PHE A 22 -35.48 -20.18 -12.75
CA PHE A 22 -35.10 -21.00 -11.59
C PHE A 22 -34.76 -20.11 -10.40
N LYS A 23 -35.49 -20.31 -9.30
CA LYS A 23 -35.26 -19.62 -8.02
C LYS A 23 -34.72 -20.62 -7.02
N VAL A 24 -33.60 -20.25 -6.39
CA VAL A 24 -33.00 -21.03 -5.32
C VAL A 24 -33.77 -20.79 -4.04
N ASP A 25 -34.38 -21.83 -3.50
CA ASP A 25 -34.95 -21.84 -2.15
C ASP A 25 -33.95 -22.40 -1.13
N ASP A 26 -34.32 -22.40 0.16
CA ASP A 26 -33.45 -22.87 1.22
C ASP A 26 -33.22 -24.39 1.16
N ALA A 27 -34.21 -25.16 0.71
CA ALA A 27 -34.09 -26.60 0.54
C ALA A 27 -33.08 -26.95 -0.56
N TYR A 28 -33.14 -26.26 -1.69
CA TYR A 28 -32.14 -26.43 -2.75
C TYR A 28 -30.76 -25.94 -2.32
N ARG A 29 -30.69 -24.79 -1.61
CA ARG A 29 -29.42 -24.25 -1.11
C ARG A 29 -28.71 -25.24 -0.18
N ALA A 30 -29.45 -25.98 0.65
CA ALA A 30 -28.89 -26.99 1.54
C ALA A 30 -28.28 -28.20 0.79
N THR A 31 -28.63 -28.40 -0.49
CA THR A 31 -28.05 -29.48 -1.31
C THR A 31 -26.75 -29.07 -2.03
N LEU A 32 -26.38 -27.78 -2.01
CA LEU A 32 -25.16 -27.33 -2.67
C LEU A 32 -23.92 -27.84 -1.94
N PRO A 33 -22.95 -28.47 -2.66
CA PRO A 33 -21.74 -28.96 -2.02
C PRO A 33 -20.86 -27.83 -1.55
N ASP A 34 -20.36 -27.91 -0.32
CA ASP A 34 -19.36 -27.00 0.22
C ASP A 34 -18.01 -27.73 0.34
N MET A 35 -17.17 -27.61 -0.69
CA MET A 35 -15.87 -28.27 -0.75
C MET A 35 -14.81 -27.58 0.12
N GLN A 36 -15.06 -26.37 0.61
CA GLN A 36 -14.09 -25.60 1.39
C GLN A 36 -14.14 -25.90 2.88
N ASN A 37 -15.31 -26.27 3.40
CA ASN A 37 -15.54 -26.66 4.80
C ASN A 37 -15.48 -28.18 5.03
N MET A 38 -14.87 -28.93 4.10
CA MET A 38 -14.75 -30.38 4.22
C MET A 38 -13.61 -30.78 5.15
N ASP A 39 -13.72 -31.97 5.68
CA ASP A 39 -12.77 -32.63 6.57
C ASP A 39 -11.31 -32.50 6.10
N ALA A 40 -10.40 -32.35 7.07
CA ALA A 40 -8.96 -32.28 6.87
C ALA A 40 -8.39 -33.47 6.06
N SER A 41 -9.05 -34.64 6.05
CA SER A 41 -8.70 -35.81 5.24
C SER A 41 -8.71 -35.53 3.72
N LEU A 42 -9.35 -34.46 3.27
CA LEU A 42 -9.43 -34.04 1.86
C LEU A 42 -8.40 -32.97 1.49
N ILE A 43 -7.51 -32.59 2.41
CA ILE A 43 -6.39 -31.68 2.12
C ILE A 43 -5.44 -32.42 1.16
N GLN A 44 -5.04 -31.72 0.09
CA GLN A 44 -4.03 -32.22 -0.83
C GLN A 44 -2.67 -31.59 -0.47
N GLY A 45 -1.64 -32.43 -0.33
CA GLY A 45 -0.30 -31.99 0.06
C GLY A 45 -0.09 -31.98 1.57
N ALA A 46 0.76 -31.09 2.05
CA ALA A 46 1.15 -31.02 3.46
C ALA A 46 0.07 -30.36 4.32
N ASN A 47 -0.21 -30.92 5.48
CA ASN A 47 -1.09 -30.34 6.49
C ASN A 47 -0.32 -29.31 7.32
N VAL A 48 -0.12 -28.13 6.76
CA VAL A 48 0.58 -27.00 7.41
C VAL A 48 -0.30 -25.75 7.40
N PRO A 49 -0.17 -24.85 8.38
CA PRO A 49 -0.93 -23.61 8.40
C PRO A 49 -0.49 -22.69 7.27
N ILE A 50 -1.43 -21.92 6.73
CA ILE A 50 -1.16 -20.88 5.74
C ILE A 50 -1.28 -19.52 6.42
N GLN A 51 -0.25 -18.68 6.33
CA GLN A 51 -0.19 -17.37 6.99
C GLN A 51 -1.18 -16.38 6.38
N HIS A 52 -1.29 -16.37 5.04
CA HIS A 52 -2.18 -15.47 4.31
C HIS A 52 -2.88 -16.20 3.17
N VAL A 53 -4.20 -16.30 3.25
CA VAL A 53 -5.07 -16.77 2.17
C VAL A 53 -6.22 -15.78 2.02
N GLY A 54 -6.54 -15.36 0.79
CA GLY A 54 -7.53 -14.34 0.58
C GLY A 54 -7.69 -13.88 -0.84
N ILE A 55 -8.19 -12.67 -1.02
CA ILE A 55 -8.45 -12.02 -2.31
C ILE A 55 -7.56 -10.80 -2.44
N SER A 56 -6.92 -10.65 -3.59
CA SER A 56 -6.09 -9.50 -3.92
C SER A 56 -6.66 -8.72 -5.09
N GLY A 57 -6.61 -7.39 -5.01
CA GLY A 57 -6.85 -6.51 -6.14
C GLY A 57 -8.31 -6.32 -6.55
N PHE A 58 -9.30 -6.56 -5.69
CA PHE A 58 -10.67 -6.19 -6.05
C PHE A 58 -10.90 -4.68 -5.88
N ARG A 59 -11.69 -4.10 -6.78
CA ARG A 59 -11.87 -2.65 -6.86
C ARG A 59 -13.28 -2.23 -6.51
N LEU A 60 -13.40 -1.09 -5.83
CA LEU A 60 -14.67 -0.41 -5.58
C LEU A 60 -14.44 1.08 -5.30
N PRO A 61 -15.44 1.95 -5.57
CA PRO A 61 -15.38 3.33 -5.12
C PRO A 61 -15.61 3.41 -3.60
N MET A 62 -14.82 4.23 -2.91
CA MET A 62 -14.99 4.54 -1.48
C MET A 62 -14.81 6.02 -1.21
N LEU A 63 -15.36 6.50 -0.11
CA LEU A 63 -15.12 7.84 0.40
C LEU A 63 -13.92 7.80 1.34
N VAL A 64 -12.81 8.44 0.97
CA VAL A 64 -11.62 8.57 1.80
C VAL A 64 -11.69 9.87 2.56
N ILE A 65 -11.44 9.85 3.88
CA ILE A 65 -11.48 11.07 4.69
C ILE A 65 -10.19 11.87 4.53
N SER A 66 -10.32 13.17 4.26
CA SER A 66 -9.21 14.11 4.27
C SER A 66 -8.97 14.67 5.68
N ARG A 67 -7.80 15.28 5.90
CA ARG A 67 -7.43 15.89 7.19
C ARG A 67 -8.40 16.98 7.66
N ASP A 68 -9.05 17.70 6.74
CA ASP A 68 -10.08 18.71 7.03
C ASP A 68 -11.48 18.13 7.19
N GLY A 69 -11.60 16.80 7.26
CA GLY A 69 -12.86 16.10 7.50
C GLY A 69 -13.77 15.93 6.29
N LYS A 70 -13.30 16.31 5.08
CA LYS A 70 -14.10 16.15 3.87
C LYS A 70 -13.92 14.78 3.24
N PRO A 71 -15.00 14.10 2.84
CA PRO A 71 -14.91 12.86 2.12
C PRO A 71 -14.55 13.09 0.64
N VAL A 72 -13.55 12.37 0.15
CA VAL A 72 -13.11 12.37 -1.24
C VAL A 72 -13.47 11.04 -1.88
N PRO A 73 -14.31 11.00 -2.93
CA PRO A 73 -14.65 9.75 -3.61
C PRO A 73 -13.46 9.30 -4.48
N LEU A 74 -12.94 8.10 -4.21
CA LEU A 74 -11.79 7.53 -4.90
C LEU A 74 -12.06 6.09 -5.31
N GLU A 75 -11.46 5.66 -6.44
CA GLU A 75 -11.35 4.24 -6.75
C GLU A 75 -10.30 3.63 -5.82
N CYS A 76 -10.71 2.60 -5.08
CA CYS A 76 -9.85 1.87 -4.16
C CYS A 76 -9.63 0.44 -4.65
N THR A 77 -8.41 -0.05 -4.48
CA THR A 77 -8.02 -1.44 -4.72
C THR A 77 -7.80 -2.12 -3.38
N VAL A 78 -8.57 -3.16 -3.11
CA VAL A 78 -8.58 -3.84 -1.81
C VAL A 78 -7.94 -5.22 -1.91
N THR A 79 -7.08 -5.53 -0.94
CA THR A 79 -6.52 -6.87 -0.71
C THR A 79 -6.85 -7.28 0.72
N GLY A 80 -7.60 -8.37 0.87
CA GLY A 80 -7.98 -8.92 2.18
C GLY A 80 -7.50 -10.35 2.34
N SER A 81 -6.85 -10.68 3.45
CA SER A 81 -6.35 -12.01 3.74
C SER A 81 -6.55 -12.41 5.20
N VAL A 82 -6.64 -13.70 5.44
CA VAL A 82 -6.74 -14.30 6.77
C VAL A 82 -5.77 -15.47 6.90
N SER A 83 -5.48 -15.88 8.12
CA SER A 83 -4.74 -17.13 8.38
C SER A 83 -5.65 -18.35 8.19
N LEU A 84 -5.07 -19.47 7.77
CA LEU A 84 -5.75 -20.76 7.71
C LEU A 84 -4.99 -21.79 8.54
N SER A 85 -5.69 -22.45 9.46
CA SER A 85 -5.10 -23.51 10.29
C SER A 85 -4.83 -24.78 9.49
N ALA A 86 -3.92 -25.64 9.98
CA ALA A 86 -3.47 -26.84 9.28
C ALA A 86 -4.57 -27.92 9.13
N ASP A 87 -5.61 -27.87 9.96
CA ASP A 87 -6.74 -28.80 9.99
C ASP A 87 -7.90 -28.41 9.06
N ARG A 88 -7.80 -27.25 8.37
CA ARG A 88 -8.84 -26.77 7.46
C ARG A 88 -8.40 -26.80 6.01
N LYS A 89 -9.25 -27.32 5.14
CA LYS A 89 -8.98 -27.42 3.70
C LYS A 89 -8.93 -26.05 3.00
N GLY A 90 -9.76 -25.11 3.41
CA GLY A 90 -9.83 -23.79 2.78
C GLY A 90 -10.74 -22.81 3.51
N ILE A 91 -10.89 -21.63 2.92
CA ILE A 91 -11.83 -20.60 3.36
C ILE A 91 -12.82 -20.27 2.25
N ASN A 92 -13.97 -19.75 2.64
CA ASN A 92 -14.91 -19.19 1.67
C ASN A 92 -14.45 -17.79 1.22
N MET A 93 -13.65 -17.75 0.13
CA MET A 93 -13.06 -16.51 -0.42
C MET A 93 -14.10 -15.41 -0.66
N SER A 94 -15.31 -15.77 -1.09
CA SER A 94 -16.37 -14.80 -1.37
C SER A 94 -16.86 -14.06 -0.10
N ARG A 95 -16.65 -14.62 1.08
CA ARG A 95 -16.98 -13.95 2.36
C ARG A 95 -16.10 -12.72 2.58
N ILE A 96 -14.81 -12.77 2.22
CA ILE A 96 -13.90 -11.62 2.34
C ILE A 96 -14.49 -10.42 1.58
N MET A 97 -14.84 -10.62 0.30
CA MET A 97 -15.41 -9.54 -0.50
C MET A 97 -16.78 -9.10 0.01
N ARG A 98 -17.70 -10.06 0.30
CA ARG A 98 -19.05 -9.73 0.76
C ARG A 98 -19.05 -8.96 2.07
N THR A 99 -18.24 -9.37 3.03
CA THR A 99 -18.10 -8.64 4.31
C THR A 99 -17.60 -7.21 4.05
N PHE A 100 -16.58 -7.02 3.20
CA PHE A 100 -16.11 -5.68 2.90
C PHE A 100 -17.20 -4.82 2.21
N TYR A 101 -17.99 -5.40 1.31
CA TYR A 101 -19.08 -4.70 0.64
C TYR A 101 -20.21 -4.23 1.59
N GLU A 102 -20.37 -4.83 2.76
CA GLU A 102 -21.30 -4.34 3.79
C GLU A 102 -20.91 -2.95 4.31
N PHE A 103 -19.65 -2.57 4.17
CA PHE A 103 -19.09 -1.30 4.62
C PHE A 103 -18.87 -0.28 3.48
N LYS A 104 -19.20 -0.60 2.24
CA LYS A 104 -18.87 0.19 1.03
C LYS A 104 -19.38 1.64 1.04
N ASP A 105 -20.48 1.91 1.75
CA ASP A 105 -21.11 3.23 1.81
C ASP A 105 -20.60 4.07 3.00
N ARG A 106 -19.67 3.53 3.79
CA ARG A 106 -19.03 4.21 4.92
C ARG A 106 -17.73 4.88 4.47
N VAL A 107 -17.33 5.91 5.22
CA VAL A 107 -16.05 6.60 4.99
C VAL A 107 -14.90 5.68 5.39
N LEU A 108 -13.93 5.52 4.48
CA LEU A 108 -12.73 4.72 4.71
C LEU A 108 -11.86 5.38 5.78
N SER A 109 -11.61 4.67 6.85
CA SER A 109 -10.72 5.04 7.95
C SER A 109 -10.09 3.78 8.55
N HIS A 110 -9.11 3.93 9.43
CA HIS A 110 -8.55 2.80 10.15
C HIS A 110 -9.58 2.12 11.06
N GLU A 111 -10.47 2.89 11.69
CA GLU A 111 -11.55 2.34 12.53
C GLU A 111 -12.49 1.44 11.72
N LEU A 112 -12.81 1.85 10.48
CA LEU A 112 -13.59 1.00 9.57
C LEU A 112 -12.84 -0.31 9.25
N LEU A 113 -11.55 -0.22 8.95
CA LEU A 113 -10.75 -1.42 8.64
C LEU A 113 -10.66 -2.37 9.85
N GLU A 114 -10.56 -1.84 11.07
CA GLU A 114 -10.57 -2.65 12.29
C GLU A 114 -11.89 -3.39 12.48
N GLU A 115 -13.03 -2.73 12.24
CA GLU A 115 -14.35 -3.38 12.28
C GLU A 115 -14.44 -4.52 11.26
N VAL A 116 -13.93 -4.30 10.04
CA VAL A 116 -13.87 -5.33 8.99
C VAL A 116 -13.00 -6.51 9.43
N LEU A 117 -11.83 -6.26 10.04
CA LEU A 117 -10.93 -7.32 10.52
C LEU A 117 -11.54 -8.14 11.63
N VAL A 118 -12.22 -7.52 12.58
CA VAL A 118 -12.95 -8.23 13.65
C VAL A 118 -14.03 -9.11 13.04
N ARG A 119 -14.73 -8.60 12.01
CA ARG A 119 -15.75 -9.38 11.30
C ARG A 119 -15.13 -10.54 10.51
N TYR A 120 -13.97 -10.35 9.87
CA TYR A 120 -13.23 -11.43 9.22
C TYR A 120 -12.87 -12.56 10.19
N LYS A 121 -12.32 -12.22 11.38
CA LYS A 121 -12.00 -13.24 12.40
C LYS A 121 -13.22 -14.07 12.77
N LYS A 122 -14.37 -13.42 12.97
CA LYS A 122 -15.61 -14.10 13.32
C LYS A 122 -16.18 -14.95 12.19
N ASP A 123 -16.36 -14.35 11.00
CA ASP A 123 -17.09 -14.99 9.90
C ASP A 123 -16.27 -16.05 9.16
N LEU A 124 -14.93 -15.96 9.23
CA LEU A 124 -13.99 -16.90 8.61
C LEU A 124 -13.31 -17.82 9.61
N GLU A 125 -13.60 -17.65 10.93
CA GLU A 125 -13.04 -18.44 12.02
C GLU A 125 -11.50 -18.54 11.94
N CYS A 126 -10.84 -17.40 11.74
CA CYS A 126 -9.39 -17.30 11.60
C CYS A 126 -8.75 -16.65 12.82
N SER A 127 -7.45 -16.91 13.06
CA SER A 127 -6.71 -16.32 14.18
C SER A 127 -6.14 -14.94 13.84
N ARG A 128 -5.80 -14.72 12.57
CA ARG A 128 -5.19 -13.45 12.09
C ARG A 128 -5.89 -12.98 10.83
N ALA A 129 -5.95 -11.66 10.65
CA ALA A 129 -6.45 -11.06 9.42
C ALA A 129 -5.66 -9.79 9.06
N ARG A 130 -5.64 -9.47 7.78
CA ARG A 130 -4.97 -8.30 7.21
C ARG A 130 -5.80 -7.73 6.07
N ILE A 131 -5.87 -6.40 5.99
CA ILE A 131 -6.53 -5.70 4.90
C ILE A 131 -5.68 -4.50 4.47
N LEU A 132 -5.56 -4.33 3.15
CA LEU A 132 -4.91 -3.19 2.51
C LEU A 132 -5.92 -2.54 1.56
N VAL A 133 -6.00 -1.22 1.60
CA VAL A 133 -6.80 -0.41 0.69
C VAL A 133 -5.90 0.61 0.04
N GLU A 134 -5.55 0.36 -1.21
CA GLU A 134 -4.69 1.23 -2.02
C GLU A 134 -5.55 2.19 -2.85
N PHE A 135 -5.12 3.45 -2.96
CA PHE A 135 -5.76 4.48 -3.77
C PHE A 135 -4.75 5.55 -4.22
N ARG A 136 -5.18 6.39 -5.17
CA ARG A 136 -4.45 7.58 -5.56
C ARG A 136 -5.14 8.81 -5.00
N TYR A 137 -4.47 9.49 -4.07
CA TYR A 137 -5.03 10.60 -3.33
C TYR A 137 -4.67 11.94 -3.97
N PRO A 138 -5.66 12.78 -4.37
CA PRO A 138 -5.41 14.07 -4.97
C PRO A 138 -5.17 15.16 -3.90
N ILE A 139 -4.10 15.93 -4.04
CA ILE A 139 -3.86 17.14 -3.24
C ILE A 139 -3.60 18.30 -4.21
N VAL A 140 -4.18 19.46 -3.93
CA VAL A 140 -3.88 20.67 -4.69
C VAL A 140 -2.47 21.15 -4.33
N GLN A 141 -1.62 21.25 -5.35
CA GLN A 141 -0.27 21.79 -5.25
C GLN A 141 -0.24 23.20 -5.87
N LYS A 142 0.43 24.13 -5.17
CA LYS A 142 0.74 25.46 -5.71
C LYS A 142 2.15 25.48 -6.26
N SER A 143 2.33 26.09 -7.44
CA SER A 143 3.65 26.33 -8.01
C SER A 143 4.48 27.26 -7.11
N LEU A 144 5.81 27.15 -7.21
CA LEU A 144 6.76 27.74 -6.26
C LEU A 144 6.73 29.28 -6.19
N ARG A 145 6.47 29.95 -7.32
CA ARG A 145 6.46 31.43 -7.41
C ARG A 145 5.20 31.99 -8.06
N SER A 146 4.71 31.36 -9.13
CA SER A 146 3.56 31.87 -9.86
C SER A 146 2.22 31.60 -9.17
N GLY A 147 2.19 30.68 -8.19
CA GLY A 147 0.99 30.35 -7.44
C GLY A 147 -0.09 29.60 -8.25
N LEU A 148 0.27 29.05 -9.43
CA LEU A 148 -0.65 28.21 -10.19
C LEU A 148 -1.05 26.98 -9.38
N GLU A 149 -2.30 26.58 -9.45
CA GLU A 149 -2.82 25.43 -8.74
C GLU A 149 -3.01 24.25 -9.70
N GLY A 150 -2.58 23.05 -9.27
CA GLY A 150 -2.76 21.81 -10.01
C GLY A 150 -2.98 20.63 -9.05
N TRP A 151 -3.58 19.56 -9.56
CA TRP A 151 -3.81 18.35 -8.78
C TRP A 151 -2.60 17.41 -8.86
N GLN A 152 -1.91 17.22 -7.73
CA GLN A 152 -0.89 16.17 -7.58
C GLN A 152 -1.54 14.92 -7.00
N TYR A 153 -1.21 13.76 -7.55
CA TYR A 153 -1.74 12.47 -7.10
C TYR A 153 -0.66 11.66 -6.42
N TYR A 154 -0.95 11.23 -5.21
CA TYR A 154 -0.04 10.40 -4.40
C TYR A 154 -0.57 8.98 -4.30
N LYS A 155 0.32 7.99 -4.44
CA LYS A 155 -0.02 6.62 -4.11
C LYS A 155 -0.02 6.48 -2.60
N ALA A 156 -1.16 6.06 -2.04
CA ALA A 156 -1.32 5.82 -0.63
C ALA A 156 -2.04 4.49 -0.38
N THR A 157 -1.79 3.89 0.77
CA THR A 157 -2.48 2.68 1.23
C THR A 157 -2.79 2.83 2.71
N LEU A 158 -4.04 2.58 3.09
CA LEU A 158 -4.39 2.30 4.47
C LEU A 158 -4.34 0.79 4.69
N GLU A 159 -3.59 0.38 5.71
CA GLU A 159 -3.49 -1.02 6.09
C GLU A 159 -3.88 -1.19 7.55
N ALA A 160 -4.59 -2.28 7.85
CA ALA A 160 -4.82 -2.72 9.21
C ALA A 160 -4.57 -4.23 9.32
N THR A 161 -4.09 -4.64 10.50
CA THR A 161 -3.86 -6.04 10.85
C THR A 161 -4.43 -6.34 12.22
N ILE A 162 -4.90 -7.58 12.40
CA ILE A 162 -5.27 -8.13 13.70
C ILE A 162 -4.57 -9.48 13.87
N ASP A 163 -3.90 -9.67 15.00
CA ASP A 163 -3.16 -10.90 15.26
C ASP A 163 -3.95 -11.91 16.12
N ASP A 164 -3.30 -13.00 16.51
CA ASP A 164 -3.85 -14.09 17.32
C ASP A 164 -4.15 -13.69 18.79
N LEU A 165 -3.61 -12.57 19.25
CA LEU A 165 -3.87 -11.97 20.56
C LEU A 165 -4.85 -10.77 20.47
N ASP A 166 -5.55 -10.63 19.35
CA ASP A 166 -6.47 -9.53 19.05
C ASP A 166 -5.81 -8.13 19.07
N ARG A 167 -4.49 -8.06 18.90
CA ARG A 167 -3.78 -6.79 18.81
C ARG A 167 -3.98 -6.20 17.42
N LEU A 168 -4.61 -5.04 17.39
CA LEU A 168 -4.82 -4.25 16.18
C LEU A 168 -3.61 -3.36 15.92
N ARG A 169 -3.16 -3.31 14.65
CA ARG A 169 -2.16 -2.36 14.18
C ARG A 169 -2.65 -1.67 12.91
N ARG A 170 -2.29 -0.41 12.76
CA ARG A 170 -2.70 0.49 11.68
C ARG A 170 -1.48 1.02 10.98
N TYR A 171 -1.50 1.05 9.65
CA TYR A 171 -0.37 1.58 8.87
C TYR A 171 -0.88 2.49 7.77
N VAL A 172 -0.10 3.54 7.48
CA VAL A 172 -0.24 4.38 6.30
C VAL A 172 1.00 4.16 5.43
N HIS A 173 0.80 3.74 4.18
CA HIS A 173 1.86 3.68 3.19
C HIS A 173 1.73 4.91 2.29
N PHE A 174 2.86 5.48 1.91
CA PHE A 174 2.89 6.69 1.11
C PHE A 174 4.12 6.73 0.21
N ASP A 175 3.91 6.99 -1.08
CA ASP A 175 4.98 7.21 -2.05
C ASP A 175 5.07 8.71 -2.37
N PHE A 176 6.24 9.32 -2.11
CA PHE A 176 6.55 10.72 -2.38
C PHE A 176 7.58 10.84 -3.50
N VAL A 177 7.26 11.61 -4.53
CA VAL A 177 8.14 11.84 -5.68
C VAL A 177 8.79 13.21 -5.56
N TYR A 178 10.12 13.23 -5.65
CA TYR A 178 10.93 14.44 -5.54
C TYR A 178 12.05 14.46 -6.56
N SER A 179 12.73 15.59 -6.69
CA SER A 179 13.97 15.71 -7.45
C SER A 179 15.18 15.58 -6.53
N SER A 180 16.22 14.91 -6.99
CA SER A 180 17.53 14.92 -6.34
C SER A 180 18.61 15.34 -7.31
N ALA A 181 19.54 16.18 -6.86
CA ALA A 181 20.77 16.52 -7.55
C ALA A 181 21.95 15.95 -6.77
N CYS A 182 22.93 15.40 -7.46
CA CYS A 182 24.09 14.78 -6.83
C CYS A 182 25.04 15.84 -6.26
N PRO A 183 25.33 15.84 -4.94
CA PRO A 183 26.26 16.79 -4.35
C PRO A 183 27.68 16.70 -4.92
N CYS A 184 28.21 15.49 -5.13
CA CYS A 184 29.52 15.29 -5.75
C CYS A 184 29.60 15.92 -7.15
N SER A 185 28.54 15.71 -7.97
CA SER A 185 28.51 16.25 -9.31
C SER A 185 28.43 17.80 -9.29
N ALA A 186 27.73 18.37 -8.29
CA ALA A 186 27.69 19.81 -8.09
C ALA A 186 29.09 20.38 -7.76
N GLU A 187 29.80 19.83 -6.78
CA GLU A 187 31.14 20.24 -6.42
C GLU A 187 32.14 20.09 -7.58
N LEU A 188 32.09 18.99 -8.33
CA LEU A 188 32.92 18.78 -9.51
C LEU A 188 32.61 19.78 -10.64
N THR A 189 31.39 20.26 -10.71
CA THR A 189 30.98 21.31 -11.68
C THR A 189 31.57 22.64 -11.32
N GLU A 190 31.53 23.03 -10.02
CA GLU A 190 32.17 24.25 -9.55
C GLU A 190 33.67 24.21 -9.73
N HIS A 191 34.33 23.09 -9.39
CA HIS A 191 35.76 22.87 -9.64
C HIS A 191 36.12 23.05 -11.14
N ALA A 192 35.32 22.48 -12.06
CA ALA A 192 35.55 22.66 -13.49
C ALA A 192 35.40 24.11 -13.95
N ARG A 193 34.53 24.89 -13.33
CA ARG A 193 34.35 26.31 -13.58
C ARG A 193 35.56 27.11 -13.08
N GLU A 194 36.03 26.84 -11.89
CA GLU A 194 37.16 27.56 -11.28
C GLU A 194 38.49 27.26 -11.97
N GLU A 195 38.78 25.98 -12.24
CA GLU A 195 40.09 25.54 -12.77
C GLU A 195 40.22 25.62 -14.27
N ARG A 196 39.11 25.60 -15.02
CA ARG A 196 39.14 25.49 -16.48
C ARG A 196 38.18 26.42 -17.23
N ASP A 197 37.47 27.28 -16.51
CA ASP A 197 36.44 28.17 -17.07
C ASP A 197 35.41 27.39 -17.92
N THR A 198 35.04 26.19 -17.44
CA THR A 198 34.15 25.27 -18.14
C THR A 198 32.83 25.15 -17.44
N TYR A 199 31.74 25.36 -18.19
CA TYR A 199 30.39 25.20 -17.66
C TYR A 199 30.02 23.71 -17.56
N GLY A 200 29.49 23.29 -16.42
CA GLY A 200 28.92 21.97 -16.20
C GLY A 200 27.56 22.07 -15.49
N ILE A 201 26.82 21.00 -15.50
CA ILE A 201 25.55 20.86 -14.78
C ILE A 201 25.61 19.56 -13.99
N PRO A 202 25.31 19.56 -12.66
CA PRO A 202 25.23 18.35 -11.90
C PRO A 202 24.10 17.47 -12.43
N HIS A 203 24.32 16.17 -12.45
CA HIS A 203 23.22 15.27 -12.81
C HIS A 203 22.12 15.35 -11.76
N SER A 204 20.90 15.37 -12.22
CA SER A 204 19.70 15.39 -11.42
C SER A 204 18.66 14.45 -12.00
N GLN A 205 17.80 13.94 -11.17
CA GLN A 205 16.83 12.91 -11.54
C GLN A 205 15.58 13.00 -10.70
N ARG A 206 14.51 12.39 -11.19
CA ARG A 206 13.35 12.07 -10.38
C ARG A 206 13.73 10.96 -9.40
N SER A 207 13.23 11.10 -8.18
CA SER A 207 13.51 10.20 -7.07
C SER A 207 12.24 9.89 -6.32
N LYS A 208 12.21 8.79 -5.58
CA LYS A 208 11.04 8.37 -4.83
C LYS A 208 11.41 7.95 -3.43
N ALA A 209 10.63 8.42 -2.45
CA ALA A 209 10.64 7.91 -1.09
C ALA A 209 9.33 7.18 -0.83
N ARG A 210 9.42 5.94 -0.35
CA ARG A 210 8.30 5.17 0.19
C ARG A 210 8.42 5.13 1.70
N VAL A 211 7.34 5.50 2.38
CA VAL A 211 7.24 5.39 3.83
C VAL A 211 6.08 4.48 4.17
N ILE A 212 6.32 3.52 5.06
CA ILE A 212 5.27 2.75 5.73
C ILE A 212 5.36 3.12 7.20
N ALA A 213 4.35 3.80 7.72
CA ALA A 213 4.31 4.26 9.10
C ALA A 213 3.21 3.53 9.89
N GLU A 214 3.58 2.92 11.02
CA GLU A 214 2.63 2.40 12.01
C GLU A 214 2.09 3.56 12.83
N VAL A 215 0.75 3.70 12.84
CA VAL A 215 0.08 4.79 13.56
C VAL A 215 -0.01 4.44 15.06
N SER A 216 0.37 5.39 15.91
CA SER A 216 0.28 5.24 17.37
C SER A 216 -1.17 5.03 17.82
N PRO A 217 -1.43 4.18 18.84
CA PRO A 217 -2.76 3.97 19.37
C PRO A 217 -3.47 5.28 19.74
N GLY A 218 -4.73 5.44 19.32
CA GLY A 218 -5.53 6.62 19.59
C GLY A 218 -5.13 7.88 18.83
N LYS A 219 -4.21 7.77 17.86
CA LYS A 219 -3.81 8.85 16.96
C LYS A 219 -4.38 8.64 15.56
N ALA A 220 -4.44 9.72 14.78
CA ALA A 220 -4.76 9.69 13.36
C ALA A 220 -3.56 10.24 12.57
N LEU A 221 -3.29 9.65 11.41
CA LEU A 221 -2.27 10.07 10.47
C LEU A 221 -2.90 10.06 9.07
N PHE A 222 -3.05 11.24 8.47
CA PHE A 222 -3.68 11.41 7.18
C PHE A 222 -2.65 11.41 6.05
N VAL A 223 -3.12 11.23 4.81
CA VAL A 223 -2.25 11.27 3.62
C VAL A 223 -1.57 12.64 3.49
N GLU A 224 -2.28 13.71 3.83
CA GLU A 224 -1.74 15.08 3.85
C GLU A 224 -0.62 15.23 4.89
N ASP A 225 -0.71 14.57 6.04
CA ASP A 225 0.37 14.59 7.04
C ASP A 225 1.61 13.87 6.53
N MET A 226 1.45 12.72 5.87
CA MET A 226 2.55 11.98 5.25
C MET A 226 3.26 12.84 4.19
N LYS A 227 2.47 13.53 3.35
CA LYS A 227 2.99 14.47 2.35
C LYS A 227 3.77 15.61 3.00
N ASP A 228 3.22 16.23 4.05
CA ASP A 228 3.86 17.36 4.72
C ASP A 228 5.19 16.96 5.40
N LEU A 229 5.25 15.79 6.05
CA LEU A 229 6.47 15.23 6.62
C LEU A 229 7.54 14.95 5.56
N CYS A 230 7.16 14.33 4.44
CA CYS A 230 8.08 14.09 3.33
C CYS A 230 8.56 15.39 2.68
N LEU A 231 7.68 16.36 2.50
CA LEU A 231 8.04 17.67 1.92
C LEU A 231 8.99 18.44 2.83
N ALA A 232 8.75 18.44 4.14
CA ALA A 232 9.64 19.08 5.12
C ALA A 232 11.04 18.46 5.15
N SER A 233 11.15 17.15 4.84
CA SER A 233 12.43 16.43 4.78
C SER A 233 13.18 16.68 3.47
N LEU A 234 12.48 16.57 2.34
CA LEU A 234 13.10 16.42 1.01
C LEU A 234 13.07 17.72 0.19
N HIS A 235 12.15 18.64 0.49
CA HIS A 235 11.94 19.97 -0.08
C HIS A 235 11.62 20.04 -1.58
N THR A 236 12.17 19.17 -2.41
CA THR A 236 12.21 19.23 -3.88
C THR A 236 11.11 18.41 -4.54
N GLU A 237 9.87 18.53 -4.05
CA GLU A 237 8.70 17.86 -4.63
C GLU A 237 8.53 18.20 -6.12
N THR A 238 8.22 17.21 -6.95
CA THR A 238 7.93 17.43 -8.39
C THR A 238 6.71 18.32 -8.57
N GLN A 239 6.75 19.23 -9.55
CA GLN A 239 5.73 20.23 -9.79
C GLN A 239 4.73 19.81 -10.86
N VAL A 240 3.43 20.10 -10.66
CA VAL A 240 2.33 19.79 -11.60
C VAL A 240 2.25 20.82 -12.72
N MET A 241 2.27 22.12 -12.35
CA MET A 241 2.20 23.24 -13.28
C MET A 241 3.28 24.25 -12.98
N VAL A 242 3.94 24.75 -14.04
CA VAL A 242 5.04 25.71 -13.91
C VAL A 242 4.99 26.77 -14.99
N LYS A 243 5.42 27.98 -14.64
CA LYS A 243 5.89 29.02 -15.55
C LYS A 243 7.42 29.09 -15.50
N ARG A 244 8.03 29.97 -16.26
CA ARG A 244 9.51 30.13 -16.33
C ARG A 244 10.11 30.46 -14.96
N GLU A 245 9.45 31.32 -14.19
CA GLU A 245 9.85 31.67 -12.82
C GLU A 245 9.78 30.50 -11.85
N ASP A 246 8.85 29.56 -12.04
CA ASP A 246 8.75 28.35 -11.23
C ASP A 246 9.85 27.35 -11.59
N GLU A 247 10.15 27.21 -12.90
CA GLU A 247 11.23 26.35 -13.39
C GLU A 247 12.59 26.81 -12.87
N GLN A 248 12.83 28.15 -12.90
CA GLN A 248 14.02 28.74 -12.28
C GLN A 248 14.08 28.48 -10.78
N ALA A 249 12.97 28.69 -10.05
CA ALA A 249 12.89 28.42 -8.63
C ALA A 249 13.16 26.96 -8.30
N PHE A 250 12.67 26.04 -9.13
CA PHE A 250 12.91 24.60 -8.95
C PHE A 250 14.38 24.23 -9.16
N ALA A 251 15.07 24.86 -10.13
CA ALA A 251 16.50 24.68 -10.33
C ALA A 251 17.31 25.18 -9.13
N GLU A 252 16.95 26.35 -8.58
CA GLU A 252 17.57 26.92 -7.36
C GLU A 252 17.33 26.00 -6.15
N LEU A 253 16.11 25.47 -6.01
CA LEU A 253 15.72 24.58 -4.91
C LEU A 253 16.52 23.26 -4.96
N ASN A 254 16.74 22.70 -6.16
CA ASN A 254 17.58 21.50 -6.33
C ASN A 254 19.04 21.75 -5.93
N GLY A 255 19.57 22.92 -6.25
CA GLY A 255 20.91 23.32 -5.80
C GLY A 255 21.03 23.48 -4.29
N ALA A 256 20.03 24.14 -3.68
CA ALA A 256 20.00 24.38 -2.23
C ALA A 256 19.84 23.09 -1.40
N TYR A 257 19.15 22.09 -1.95
CA TYR A 257 18.81 20.83 -1.25
C TYR A 257 19.34 19.59 -2.01
N SER A 258 20.54 19.69 -2.59
CA SER A 258 21.23 18.53 -3.14
C SER A 258 21.48 17.48 -2.05
N LYS A 259 21.32 16.21 -2.35
CA LYS A 259 21.42 15.13 -1.36
C LYS A 259 21.73 13.79 -1.99
N PHE A 260 22.48 12.96 -1.25
CA PHE A 260 22.63 11.55 -1.55
C PHE A 260 21.37 10.76 -1.16
N VAL A 261 21.25 9.53 -1.67
CA VAL A 261 20.11 8.65 -1.34
C VAL A 261 20.11 8.29 0.15
N GLU A 262 21.30 8.17 0.78
CA GLU A 262 21.50 7.95 2.21
C GLU A 262 21.00 9.12 3.04
N ASP A 263 21.29 10.35 2.58
CA ASP A 263 20.83 11.57 3.25
C ASP A 263 19.31 11.70 3.15
N ALA A 264 18.74 11.41 1.98
CA ALA A 264 17.29 11.41 1.80
C ALA A 264 16.60 10.50 2.83
N ALA A 265 17.10 9.26 3.01
CA ALA A 265 16.54 8.34 3.99
C ALA A 265 16.68 8.84 5.43
N ARG A 266 17.85 9.43 5.81
CA ARG A 266 18.07 9.98 7.15
C ARG A 266 17.23 11.22 7.46
N LEU A 267 17.04 12.12 6.48
CA LEU A 267 16.20 13.30 6.62
C LEU A 267 14.73 12.92 6.84
N VAL A 268 14.23 11.95 6.07
CA VAL A 268 12.86 11.44 6.27
C VAL A 268 12.75 10.73 7.62
N PHE A 269 13.76 9.93 8.00
CA PHE A 269 13.80 9.25 9.30
C PHE A 269 13.64 10.26 10.45
N GLU A 270 14.41 11.34 10.46
CA GLU A 270 14.39 12.36 11.51
C GLU A 270 13.00 12.96 11.70
N GLN A 271 12.30 13.30 10.62
CA GLN A 271 10.95 13.87 10.69
C GLN A 271 9.93 12.87 11.24
N PHE A 272 9.98 11.62 10.78
CA PHE A 272 9.04 10.59 11.23
C PHE A 272 9.32 10.13 12.67
N ASP A 273 10.58 10.13 13.11
CA ASP A 273 10.96 9.74 14.48
C ASP A 273 10.47 10.77 15.52
N HIS A 274 10.42 12.03 15.16
CA HIS A 274 9.92 13.11 16.02
C HIS A 274 8.39 13.24 16.06
N ASP A 275 7.65 12.58 15.17
CA ASP A 275 6.19 12.67 15.14
C ASP A 275 5.54 11.67 16.11
N ALA A 276 4.93 12.19 17.18
CA ALA A 276 4.27 11.38 18.21
C ALA A 276 3.08 10.53 17.70
N ARG A 277 2.59 10.81 16.49
CA ARG A 277 1.54 10.01 15.83
C ARG A 277 2.10 8.73 15.21
N VAL A 278 3.42 8.66 15.01
CA VAL A 278 4.12 7.53 14.40
C VAL A 278 4.79 6.69 15.47
N ARG A 279 4.42 5.42 15.55
CA ARG A 279 4.99 4.46 16.50
C ARG A 279 6.25 3.80 15.96
N ASP A 280 6.17 3.31 14.73
CA ASP A 280 7.23 2.61 14.02
C ASP A 280 7.14 2.93 12.53
N PHE A 281 8.24 2.81 11.80
CA PHE A 281 8.24 3.06 10.36
C PHE A 281 9.39 2.37 9.64
N VAL A 282 9.23 2.20 8.33
CA VAL A 282 10.28 1.86 7.38
C VAL A 282 10.24 2.86 6.21
N ILE A 283 11.41 3.29 5.78
CA ILE A 283 11.61 4.22 4.68
C ILE A 283 12.50 3.55 3.64
N ALA A 284 12.11 3.61 2.38
CA ALA A 284 12.92 3.20 1.25
C ALA A 284 13.03 4.38 0.26
N CYS A 285 14.25 4.78 -0.09
CA CYS A 285 14.51 5.81 -1.09
C CYS A 285 15.17 5.21 -2.31
N SER A 286 14.78 5.69 -3.51
CA SER A 286 15.40 5.35 -4.78
C SER A 286 15.68 6.64 -5.56
N HIS A 287 16.94 6.83 -5.98
CA HIS A 287 17.39 7.85 -6.92
C HIS A 287 17.59 7.21 -8.28
N LEU A 288 16.76 7.58 -9.26
CA LEU A 288 16.85 7.07 -10.63
C LEU A 288 18.00 7.77 -11.36
N GLU A 289 19.23 7.36 -11.05
CA GLU A 289 20.46 8.03 -11.42
C GLU A 289 20.57 8.28 -12.93
N SER A 290 20.57 9.56 -13.33
CA SER A 290 20.69 9.91 -14.75
C SER A 290 22.13 9.70 -15.32
N LEU A 291 23.12 9.52 -14.44
CA LEU A 291 24.49 9.18 -14.80
C LEU A 291 24.66 7.68 -15.13
N HIS A 292 23.84 6.82 -14.55
CA HIS A 292 23.95 5.37 -14.59
C HIS A 292 22.74 4.71 -15.22
N SER A 293 22.87 3.43 -15.58
CA SER A 293 21.75 2.58 -16.01
C SER A 293 21.08 1.81 -14.87
N HIS A 294 21.43 2.12 -13.63
CA HIS A 294 20.89 1.54 -12.41
C HIS A 294 20.54 2.64 -11.41
N ASP A 295 19.75 2.32 -10.41
CA ASP A 295 19.29 3.24 -9.37
C ASP A 295 20.16 3.12 -8.11
N ALA A 296 20.35 4.23 -7.41
CA ALA A 296 20.89 4.24 -6.05
C ALA A 296 19.74 4.09 -5.06
N VAL A 297 19.90 3.19 -4.07
CA VAL A 297 18.81 2.86 -3.15
C VAL A 297 19.27 2.82 -1.70
N SER A 298 18.38 3.16 -0.78
CA SER A 298 18.58 3.06 0.66
C SER A 298 17.31 2.62 1.38
N VAL A 299 17.45 1.79 2.42
CA VAL A 299 16.36 1.43 3.35
C VAL A 299 16.81 1.67 4.78
N ILE A 300 15.92 2.26 5.56
CA ILE A 300 16.10 2.47 7.00
C ILE A 300 14.76 2.25 7.71
N ASN A 301 14.80 1.71 8.92
CA ASN A 301 13.63 1.55 9.76
C ASN A 301 13.91 1.98 11.20
N LYS A 302 12.88 2.34 11.97
CA LYS A 302 12.99 2.67 13.38
C LYS A 302 13.42 1.45 14.21
N GLY A 303 12.91 0.26 13.87
CA GLY A 303 13.36 -1.00 14.44
C GLY A 303 12.74 -1.33 15.81
N MET A 304 11.47 -0.99 15.99
CA MET A 304 10.73 -1.41 17.20
C MET A 304 10.65 -2.94 17.30
N PRO A 305 10.78 -3.54 18.49
CA PRO A 305 10.66 -4.99 18.67
C PRO A 305 9.32 -5.52 18.14
N GLY A 306 9.38 -6.47 17.20
CA GLY A 306 8.20 -7.03 16.52
C GLY A 306 7.46 -6.03 15.61
N GLY A 307 8.12 -4.94 15.23
CA GLY A 307 7.64 -3.91 14.32
C GLY A 307 8.04 -4.16 12.86
N LEU A 308 8.15 -3.06 12.12
CA LEU A 308 8.53 -3.07 10.71
C LEU A 308 10.02 -3.37 10.53
N SER A 309 10.36 -4.17 9.54
CA SER A 309 11.75 -4.48 9.16
C SER A 309 12.10 -3.82 7.83
N GLY A 310 13.34 -3.33 7.72
CA GLY A 310 13.90 -2.86 6.47
C GLY A 310 14.46 -4.03 5.66
N ASP A 311 13.84 -4.35 4.53
CA ASP A 311 14.32 -5.39 3.62
C ASP A 311 14.24 -4.94 2.15
N PHE A 312 14.79 -5.74 1.24
CA PHE A 312 14.79 -5.42 -0.19
C PHE A 312 13.40 -5.42 -0.85
N SER A 313 12.38 -5.95 -0.22
CA SER A 313 11.02 -5.92 -0.76
C SER A 313 10.46 -4.50 -0.83
N GLN A 314 11.00 -3.58 -0.02
CA GLN A 314 10.60 -2.17 0.01
C GLN A 314 10.97 -1.40 -1.28
N PHE A 315 11.91 -1.89 -2.08
CA PHE A 315 12.26 -1.30 -3.38
C PHE A 315 11.32 -1.72 -4.52
N ARG A 316 10.50 -2.73 -4.29
CA ARG A 316 9.61 -3.23 -5.33
C ARG A 316 8.66 -2.12 -5.78
N ASP A 317 8.58 -1.88 -7.09
CA ASP A 317 7.79 -0.82 -7.72
C ASP A 317 8.18 0.62 -7.27
N LEU A 318 9.39 0.81 -6.76
CA LEU A 318 9.92 2.13 -6.38
C LEU A 318 10.57 2.87 -7.56
N VAL A 319 10.31 2.42 -8.76
CA VAL A 319 10.66 3.09 -10.02
C VAL A 319 9.62 4.16 -10.38
N CYS A 320 10.05 5.21 -11.05
CA CYS A 320 9.16 6.29 -11.51
C CYS A 320 8.62 6.03 -12.90
#